data_4aaf362fc9b46fe0ee70ae9801a53c9e
#
_entry.id   4aaf362fc9b46fe0ee70ae9801a53c9e
#
_cell.length_a   1.000
_cell.length_b   1.000
_cell.length_c   1.000
_cell.angle_alpha   90.00
_cell.angle_beta   90.00
_cell.angle_gamma   90.00
#
_symmetry.space_group_name_H-M   'P 1'
#
loop_
_entity.id
_entity.type
_entity.pdbx_description
1 polymer ?
#
loop_
_entity_poly.entity_id
_entity_poly.type
_entity_poly.pdbx_seq_one_letter_code
_entity_poly.pdbx_strand_id
1 'polypeptide(L)'
;YPLRRQRQMCIRDRKERLILSDHATTDTREIIVEILLSLEKGQDFSHKLMKAVLDKYDYLDPREKAFIKRVTEGTIERQLELDYYLDRFSSVPVRKMKPLIRCLLRMSTYQILYMDAVPDSAVCNEACKLAAKRGFRTLKGFVNAVLRNISRSKEQMPLPDPKDTVKYLSIKYSMPEWIVNLWLPAYGREGTETLLKGLLSIHPVSLRFSTELTEAERESLAEKIEKTGVRLQQSRELPYVYLAQNLE
;
A
#
# COMPACT_ATOMS: atom_id res chain seq x y z
N TYR A 1 -3.31 31.60 -26.92
CA TYR A 1 -3.53 30.58 -25.89
C TYR A 1 -3.80 29.14 -26.40
N PRO A 2 -3.16 28.68 -27.51
CA PRO A 2 -3.38 27.30 -28.02
C PRO A 2 -2.62 26.23 -27.25
N LEU A 3 -1.48 26.56 -26.63
CA LEU A 3 -0.60 25.61 -25.97
C LEU A 3 -1.17 24.97 -24.67
N ARG A 4 -2.11 25.64 -24.01
CA ARG A 4 -2.77 25.14 -22.80
C ARG A 4 -3.81 24.07 -23.15
N ARG A 5 -4.52 24.20 -24.26
CA ARG A 5 -5.47 23.19 -24.79
C ARG A 5 -4.76 21.94 -25.29
N GLN A 6 -3.61 22.09 -25.97
CA GLN A 6 -2.81 20.94 -26.43
C GLN A 6 -2.24 20.14 -25.25
N ARG A 7 -1.77 20.80 -24.17
CA ARG A 7 -1.32 20.08 -22.97
C ARG A 7 -2.46 19.35 -22.25
N GLN A 8 -3.67 19.91 -22.21
CA GLN A 8 -4.83 19.24 -21.64
C GLN A 8 -5.32 18.08 -22.51
N MET A 9 -5.26 18.19 -23.83
CA MET A 9 -5.58 17.09 -24.75
C MET A 9 -4.57 15.94 -24.63
N CYS A 10 -3.25 16.25 -24.58
CA CYS A 10 -2.22 15.22 -24.38
C CYS A 10 -2.33 14.48 -23.03
N ILE A 11 -2.83 15.16 -21.98
CA ILE A 11 -3.10 14.55 -20.67
C ILE A 11 -4.34 13.66 -20.75
N ARG A 12 -5.37 14.06 -21.48
CA ARG A 12 -6.60 13.30 -21.67
C ARG A 12 -6.37 12.06 -22.53
N ASP A 13 -5.69 12.18 -23.66
CA ASP A 13 -5.32 11.05 -24.54
C ASP A 13 -4.35 10.08 -23.87
N ARG A 14 -3.49 10.56 -22.97
CA ARG A 14 -2.59 9.71 -22.20
C ARG A 14 -3.30 8.96 -21.07
N LYS A 15 -4.35 9.57 -20.48
CA LYS A 15 -5.25 8.88 -19.55
C LYS A 15 -6.07 7.78 -20.26
N GLU A 16 -6.52 8.02 -21.48
CA GLU A 16 -7.29 7.04 -22.26
C GLU A 16 -6.45 5.86 -22.77
N ARG A 17 -5.14 6.03 -23.05
CA ARG A 17 -4.28 4.91 -23.44
C ARG A 17 -3.87 3.96 -22.32
N LEU A 18 -3.98 4.38 -21.05
CA LEU A 18 -3.87 3.48 -19.89
C LEU A 18 -5.11 2.58 -19.72
N ILE A 19 -6.13 2.75 -20.57
CA ILE A 19 -7.51 2.33 -20.32
C ILE A 19 -8.01 1.26 -21.28
N LEU A 20 -7.28 0.92 -22.33
CA LEU A 20 -7.78 -0.02 -23.35
C LEU A 20 -6.97 -1.33 -23.36
N SER A 21 -7.34 -2.24 -22.50
CA SER A 21 -7.32 -3.66 -22.80
C SER A 21 -8.67 -4.26 -22.44
N ASP A 22 -9.19 -5.05 -23.37
CA ASP A 22 -10.51 -5.65 -23.43
C ASP A 22 -11.05 -6.23 -22.12
N HIS A 23 -12.40 -6.31 -22.04
CA HIS A 23 -13.24 -6.94 -21.01
C HIS A 23 -13.00 -8.45 -20.77
N ALA A 24 -11.76 -8.93 -20.93
CA ALA A 24 -11.34 -10.24 -20.45
C ALA A 24 -10.92 -10.09 -18.99
N THR A 25 -11.46 -10.86 -18.08
CA THR A 25 -11.17 -11.00 -16.65
C THR A 25 -9.86 -10.32 -16.23
N THR A 26 -9.94 -9.04 -15.89
CA THR A 26 -8.74 -8.25 -15.53
C THR A 26 -8.24 -8.75 -14.19
N ASP A 27 -7.06 -9.36 -14.17
CA ASP A 27 -6.43 -9.84 -12.95
C ASP A 27 -6.17 -8.67 -11.99
N THR A 28 -6.70 -8.74 -10.78
CA THR A 28 -6.52 -7.73 -9.74
C THR A 28 -5.05 -7.38 -9.49
N ARG A 29 -4.14 -8.36 -9.63
CA ARG A 29 -2.70 -8.15 -9.51
C ARG A 29 -2.11 -7.34 -10.67
N GLU A 30 -2.66 -7.46 -11.86
CA GLU A 30 -2.26 -6.64 -13.00
C GLU A 30 -2.64 -5.17 -12.77
N ILE A 31 -3.83 -4.92 -12.24
CA ILE A 31 -4.26 -3.56 -11.84
C ILE A 31 -3.30 -2.97 -10.82
N ILE A 32 -2.92 -3.72 -9.79
CA ILE A 32 -1.98 -3.29 -8.76
C ILE A 32 -0.62 -2.90 -9.37
N VAL A 33 -0.07 -3.73 -10.25
CA VAL A 33 1.22 -3.43 -10.92
C VAL A 33 1.11 -2.17 -11.76
N GLU A 34 0.00 -1.92 -12.45
CA GLU A 34 -0.20 -0.69 -13.23
C GLU A 34 -0.27 0.55 -12.35
N ILE A 35 -0.95 0.47 -11.20
CA ILE A 35 -0.98 1.55 -10.22
C ILE A 35 0.44 1.86 -9.73
N LEU A 36 1.18 0.84 -9.28
CA LEU A 36 2.55 0.99 -8.77
C LEU A 36 3.49 1.56 -9.83
N LEU A 37 3.39 1.12 -11.09
CA LEU A 37 4.16 1.67 -12.20
C LEU A 37 3.84 3.14 -12.49
N SER A 38 2.59 3.54 -12.36
CA SER A 38 2.17 4.92 -12.56
C SER A 38 2.70 5.82 -11.44
N LEU A 39 2.71 5.34 -10.21
CA LEU A 39 3.28 6.04 -9.06
C LEU A 39 4.80 6.22 -9.18
N GLU A 40 5.53 5.19 -9.65
CA GLU A 40 6.97 5.31 -9.89
C GLU A 40 7.34 6.37 -10.94
N LYS A 41 6.44 6.65 -11.88
CA LYS A 41 6.63 7.73 -12.86
C LYS A 41 6.36 9.14 -12.32
N GLY A 42 5.91 9.24 -11.06
CA GLY A 42 5.62 10.53 -10.42
C GLY A 42 4.45 11.29 -11.05
N GLN A 43 3.51 10.59 -11.69
CA GLN A 43 2.44 11.21 -12.47
C GLN A 43 1.26 11.70 -11.65
N ASP A 44 1.02 11.09 -10.46
CA ASP A 44 -0.12 11.42 -9.60
C ASP A 44 0.14 11.08 -8.12
N PHE A 45 -0.68 11.61 -7.22
CA PHE A 45 -0.70 11.22 -5.81
C PHE A 45 -1.40 9.86 -5.64
N SER A 46 -0.87 9.01 -4.78
CA SER A 46 -1.35 7.64 -4.57
C SER A 46 -2.87 7.54 -4.34
N HIS A 47 -3.42 8.40 -3.47
CA HIS A 47 -4.86 8.41 -3.14
C HIS A 47 -5.75 8.82 -4.33
N LYS A 48 -5.31 9.78 -5.17
CA LYS A 48 -6.07 10.22 -6.36
C LYS A 48 -6.07 9.15 -7.43
N LEU A 49 -4.90 8.53 -7.66
CA LEU A 49 -4.77 7.44 -8.62
C LEU A 49 -5.58 6.23 -8.18
N MET A 50 -5.50 5.85 -6.89
CA MET A 50 -6.27 4.75 -6.33
C MET A 50 -7.77 4.95 -6.51
N LYS A 51 -8.29 6.15 -6.15
CA LYS A 51 -9.69 6.48 -6.33
C LYS A 51 -10.11 6.37 -7.80
N ALA A 52 -9.36 6.99 -8.72
CA ALA A 52 -9.66 6.96 -10.15
C ALA A 52 -9.66 5.52 -10.73
N VAL A 53 -8.78 4.66 -10.25
CA VAL A 53 -8.74 3.25 -10.65
C VAL A 53 -9.93 2.48 -10.08
N LEU A 54 -10.23 2.63 -8.78
CA LEU A 54 -11.36 1.93 -8.17
C LEU A 54 -12.71 2.38 -8.75
N ASP A 55 -12.86 3.67 -9.06
CA ASP A 55 -14.05 4.21 -9.73
C ASP A 55 -14.21 3.63 -11.15
N LYS A 56 -13.10 3.45 -11.87
CA LYS A 56 -13.10 2.83 -13.20
C LYS A 56 -13.50 1.36 -13.19
N TYR A 57 -13.02 0.62 -12.21
CA TYR A 57 -13.30 -0.81 -12.03
C TYR A 57 -14.47 -1.03 -11.05
N ASP A 58 -15.51 -0.22 -11.17
CA ASP A 58 -16.66 -0.25 -10.24
C ASP A 58 -17.43 -1.58 -10.26
N TYR A 59 -17.32 -2.34 -11.35
CA TYR A 59 -17.90 -3.68 -11.50
C TYR A 59 -17.18 -4.77 -10.70
N LEU A 60 -15.99 -4.51 -10.11
CA LEU A 60 -15.29 -5.47 -9.29
C LEU A 60 -16.00 -5.70 -7.96
N ASP A 61 -15.91 -6.94 -7.48
CA ASP A 61 -16.38 -7.34 -6.16
C ASP A 61 -15.74 -6.45 -5.05
N PRO A 62 -16.47 -6.09 -3.98
CA PRO A 62 -15.91 -5.36 -2.84
C PRO A 62 -14.63 -5.99 -2.27
N ARG A 63 -14.53 -7.32 -2.24
CA ARG A 63 -13.33 -8.04 -1.80
C ARG A 63 -12.13 -7.81 -2.72
N GLU A 64 -12.37 -7.78 -4.02
CA GLU A 64 -11.32 -7.48 -5.02
C GLU A 64 -10.83 -6.04 -4.90
N LYS A 65 -11.75 -5.08 -4.71
CA LYS A 65 -11.42 -3.67 -4.46
C LYS A 65 -10.61 -3.51 -3.17
N ALA A 66 -11.02 -4.18 -2.10
CA ALA A 66 -10.30 -4.20 -0.83
C ALA A 66 -8.89 -4.82 -0.97
N PHE A 67 -8.77 -5.91 -1.74
CA PHE A 67 -7.48 -6.55 -2.03
C PHE A 67 -6.55 -5.61 -2.81
N ILE A 68 -7.05 -4.96 -3.88
CA ILE A 68 -6.28 -3.99 -4.67
C ILE A 68 -5.78 -2.85 -3.76
N LYS A 69 -6.68 -2.29 -2.95
CA LYS A 69 -6.35 -1.21 -2.02
C LYS A 69 -5.27 -1.66 -1.03
N ARG A 70 -5.50 -2.74 -0.31
CA ARG A 70 -4.59 -3.26 0.72
C ARG A 70 -3.20 -3.56 0.18
N VAL A 71 -3.10 -4.27 -0.96
CA VAL A 71 -1.80 -4.63 -1.52
C VAL A 71 -1.07 -3.41 -2.05
N THR A 72 -1.77 -2.48 -2.70
CA THR A 72 -1.15 -1.26 -3.23
C THR A 72 -0.65 -0.36 -2.11
N GLU A 73 -1.52 -0.01 -1.15
CA GLU A 73 -1.18 0.88 -0.02
C GLU A 73 -0.06 0.27 0.81
N GLY A 74 -0.17 -1.00 1.19
CA GLY A 74 0.84 -1.66 1.98
C GLY A 74 2.18 -1.84 1.26
N THR A 75 2.18 -2.03 -0.06
CA THR A 75 3.43 -2.05 -0.85
C THR A 75 4.12 -0.69 -0.85
N ILE A 76 3.37 0.41 -0.92
CA ILE A 76 3.91 1.77 -0.87
C ILE A 76 4.43 2.09 0.54
N GLU A 77 3.63 1.81 1.55
CA GLU A 77 3.96 2.05 2.95
C GLU A 77 5.23 1.32 3.39
N ARG A 78 5.39 0.07 2.96
CA ARG A 78 6.52 -0.79 3.30
C ARG A 78 7.67 -0.77 2.28
N GLN A 79 7.69 0.19 1.36
CA GLN A 79 8.59 0.16 0.21
C GLN A 79 10.06 0.06 0.59
N LEU A 80 10.54 0.81 1.60
CA LEU A 80 11.95 0.78 2.01
C LEU A 80 12.35 -0.57 2.61
N GLU A 81 11.48 -1.14 3.43
CA GLU A 81 11.64 -2.46 4.00
C GLU A 81 11.67 -3.55 2.91
N LEU A 82 10.69 -3.50 1.99
CA LEU A 82 10.60 -4.46 0.87
C LEU A 82 11.83 -4.38 -0.04
N ASP A 83 12.32 -3.18 -0.35
CA ASP A 83 13.52 -2.97 -1.16
C ASP A 83 14.77 -3.54 -0.47
N TYR A 84 14.88 -3.35 0.85
CA TYR A 84 15.98 -3.90 1.63
C TYR A 84 15.98 -5.44 1.57
N TYR A 85 14.82 -6.08 1.72
CA TYR A 85 14.72 -7.54 1.61
C TYR A 85 15.02 -8.01 0.18
N LEU A 86 14.47 -7.37 -0.82
CA LEU A 86 14.74 -7.71 -2.21
C LEU A 86 16.23 -7.59 -2.56
N ASP A 87 16.92 -6.57 -2.06
CA ASP A 87 18.37 -6.44 -2.26
C ASP A 87 19.20 -7.54 -1.57
N ARG A 88 18.67 -8.16 -0.51
CA ARG A 88 19.32 -9.28 0.19
C ARG A 88 19.09 -10.62 -0.48
N PHE A 89 17.92 -10.83 -1.08
CA PHE A 89 17.53 -12.12 -1.67
C PHE A 89 17.68 -12.16 -3.19
N SER A 90 18.05 -11.04 -3.81
CA SER A 90 18.23 -10.92 -5.26
C SER A 90 19.69 -10.71 -5.63
N SER A 91 20.13 -11.35 -6.72
CA SER A 91 21.44 -11.07 -7.32
C SER A 91 21.52 -9.73 -8.05
N VAL A 92 20.38 -9.11 -8.32
CA VAL A 92 20.28 -7.82 -9.02
C VAL A 92 19.72 -6.79 -8.04
N PRO A 93 20.43 -5.67 -7.77
CA PRO A 93 19.93 -4.62 -6.93
C PRO A 93 18.59 -4.04 -7.43
N VAL A 94 17.67 -3.75 -6.53
CA VAL A 94 16.31 -3.25 -6.84
C VAL A 94 16.36 -2.03 -7.77
N ARG A 95 17.29 -1.10 -7.53
CA ARG A 95 17.48 0.10 -8.37
C ARG A 95 17.84 -0.18 -9.83
N LYS A 96 18.43 -1.36 -10.10
CA LYS A 96 18.81 -1.81 -11.46
C LYS A 96 17.75 -2.67 -12.14
N MET A 97 16.71 -3.07 -11.43
CA MET A 97 15.63 -3.86 -11.99
C MET A 97 14.78 -3.05 -12.97
N LYS A 98 14.22 -3.71 -13.97
CA LYS A 98 13.18 -3.12 -14.83
C LYS A 98 11.99 -2.69 -13.97
N PRO A 99 11.37 -1.51 -14.17
CA PRO A 99 10.29 -0.99 -13.33
C PRO A 99 9.18 -2.00 -13.07
N LEU A 100 8.69 -2.69 -14.10
CA LEU A 100 7.66 -3.71 -13.96
C LEU A 100 8.08 -4.86 -13.02
N ILE A 101 9.30 -5.37 -13.18
CA ILE A 101 9.80 -6.47 -12.33
C ILE A 101 9.97 -6.01 -10.89
N ARG A 102 10.44 -4.78 -10.68
CA ARG A 102 10.57 -4.17 -9.36
C ARG A 102 9.21 -4.03 -8.66
N CYS A 103 8.21 -3.43 -9.32
CA CYS A 103 6.86 -3.32 -8.79
C CYS A 103 6.24 -4.69 -8.50
N LEU A 104 6.42 -5.63 -9.43
CA LEU A 104 5.93 -7.00 -9.28
C LEU A 104 6.55 -7.72 -8.08
N LEU A 105 7.87 -7.61 -7.90
CA LEU A 105 8.57 -8.21 -6.75
C LEU A 105 8.16 -7.54 -5.45
N ARG A 106 8.07 -6.20 -5.38
CA ARG A 106 7.61 -5.47 -4.19
C ARG A 106 6.23 -5.94 -3.75
N MET A 107 5.23 -5.90 -4.65
CA MET A 107 3.86 -6.29 -4.30
C MET A 107 3.75 -7.77 -3.93
N SER A 108 4.53 -8.64 -4.57
CA SER A 108 4.52 -10.07 -4.26
C SER A 108 5.20 -10.36 -2.92
N THR A 109 6.30 -9.66 -2.62
CA THR A 109 6.96 -9.74 -1.30
C THR A 109 6.03 -9.25 -0.20
N TYR A 110 5.30 -8.15 -0.42
CA TYR A 110 4.28 -7.68 0.52
C TYR A 110 3.23 -8.74 0.80
N GLN A 111 2.68 -9.39 -0.25
CA GLN A 111 1.68 -10.45 -0.08
C GLN A 111 2.25 -11.63 0.72
N ILE A 112 3.48 -12.06 0.46
CA ILE A 112 4.14 -13.15 1.20
C ILE A 112 4.31 -12.81 2.68
N LEU A 113 4.73 -11.59 3.00
CA LEU A 113 5.09 -11.22 4.38
C LEU A 113 3.90 -10.77 5.24
N TYR A 114 2.86 -10.18 4.62
CA TYR A 114 1.80 -9.45 5.34
C TYR A 114 0.37 -9.92 5.04
N MET A 115 0.21 -10.99 4.22
CA MET A 115 -1.12 -11.50 3.87
C MET A 115 -1.21 -13.01 4.09
N ASP A 116 -1.41 -13.42 5.32
CA ASP A 116 -1.45 -14.85 5.68
C ASP A 116 -2.57 -15.65 5.00
N ALA A 117 -3.67 -14.97 4.61
CA ALA A 117 -4.76 -15.60 3.86
C ALA A 117 -4.40 -15.97 2.42
N VAL A 118 -3.25 -15.49 1.88
CA VAL A 118 -2.81 -15.76 0.52
C VAL A 118 -1.64 -16.76 0.54
N PRO A 119 -1.81 -17.98 -0.01
CA PRO A 119 -0.71 -18.95 -0.03
C PRO A 119 0.51 -18.43 -0.82
N ASP A 120 1.70 -18.54 -0.25
CA ASP A 120 2.96 -18.08 -0.87
C ASP A 120 3.18 -18.70 -2.26
N SER A 121 2.82 -19.98 -2.43
CA SER A 121 2.90 -20.67 -3.72
C SER A 121 2.02 -20.04 -4.79
N ALA A 122 0.84 -19.57 -4.42
CA ALA A 122 -0.07 -18.85 -5.33
C ALA A 122 0.53 -17.49 -5.72
N VAL A 123 1.09 -16.75 -4.75
CA VAL A 123 1.76 -15.46 -5.04
C VAL A 123 2.91 -15.66 -6.03
N CYS A 124 3.78 -16.64 -5.79
CA CYS A 124 4.90 -16.94 -6.68
C CYS A 124 4.44 -17.32 -8.11
N ASN A 125 3.39 -18.14 -8.22
CA ASN A 125 2.87 -18.59 -9.51
C ASN A 125 2.25 -17.41 -10.29
N GLU A 126 1.42 -16.59 -9.65
CA GLU A 126 0.78 -15.45 -10.29
C GLU A 126 1.80 -14.37 -10.70
N ALA A 127 2.82 -14.11 -9.87
CA ALA A 127 3.92 -13.22 -10.24
C ALA A 127 4.66 -13.72 -11.50
N CYS A 128 4.92 -15.02 -11.59
CA CYS A 128 5.55 -15.62 -12.76
C CYS A 128 4.69 -15.54 -14.02
N LYS A 129 3.38 -15.76 -13.90
CA LYS A 129 2.43 -15.62 -15.00
C LYS A 129 2.37 -14.18 -15.50
N LEU A 130 2.28 -13.22 -14.57
CA LEU A 130 2.19 -11.79 -14.89
C LEU A 130 3.49 -11.29 -15.55
N ALA A 131 4.67 -11.70 -15.06
CA ALA A 131 5.94 -11.38 -15.70
C ALA A 131 5.97 -11.90 -17.17
N ALA A 132 5.52 -13.14 -17.40
CA ALA A 132 5.48 -13.72 -18.73
C ALA A 132 4.46 -13.02 -19.65
N LYS A 133 3.25 -12.69 -19.14
CA LYS A 133 2.18 -11.96 -19.85
C LYS A 133 2.65 -10.57 -20.29
N ARG A 134 3.44 -9.90 -19.46
CA ARG A 134 3.96 -8.54 -19.70
C ARG A 134 5.28 -8.49 -20.48
N GLY A 135 5.65 -9.59 -21.14
CA GLY A 135 6.82 -9.67 -22.04
C GLY A 135 8.15 -10.01 -21.37
N PHE A 136 8.15 -10.31 -20.06
CA PHE A 136 9.37 -10.68 -19.31
C PHE A 136 9.48 -12.19 -19.07
N ARG A 137 9.15 -13.01 -20.08
CA ARG A 137 9.15 -14.47 -19.97
C ARG A 137 10.51 -15.04 -19.54
N THR A 138 11.60 -14.44 -20.02
CA THR A 138 12.98 -14.83 -19.67
C THR A 138 13.32 -14.59 -18.20
N LEU A 139 12.65 -13.63 -17.54
CA LEU A 139 12.86 -13.31 -16.13
C LEU A 139 11.97 -14.12 -15.17
N LYS A 140 11.11 -15.01 -15.68
CA LYS A 140 10.23 -15.86 -14.86
C LYS A 140 11.00 -16.66 -13.81
N GLY A 141 12.14 -17.26 -14.21
CA GLY A 141 13.01 -18.02 -13.30
C GLY A 141 13.59 -17.16 -12.19
N PHE A 142 14.05 -15.96 -12.54
CA PHE A 142 14.56 -14.98 -11.58
C PHE A 142 13.48 -14.56 -10.56
N VAL A 143 12.29 -14.15 -11.02
CA VAL A 143 11.16 -13.77 -10.17
C VAL A 143 10.80 -14.90 -9.20
N ASN A 144 10.68 -16.13 -9.71
CA ASN A 144 10.36 -17.30 -8.89
C ASN A 144 11.44 -17.59 -7.84
N ALA A 145 12.72 -17.51 -8.21
CA ALA A 145 13.83 -17.76 -7.29
C ALA A 145 13.86 -16.75 -6.13
N VAL A 146 13.71 -15.45 -6.43
CA VAL A 146 13.70 -14.39 -5.41
C VAL A 146 12.53 -14.58 -4.45
N LEU A 147 11.31 -14.75 -4.97
CA LEU A 147 10.10 -14.87 -4.13
C LEU A 147 10.11 -16.15 -3.29
N ARG A 148 10.60 -17.28 -3.82
CA ARG A 148 10.74 -18.52 -3.04
C ARG A 148 11.78 -18.40 -1.93
N ASN A 149 12.89 -17.69 -2.16
CA ASN A 149 13.89 -17.44 -1.12
C ASN A 149 13.31 -16.58 0.00
N ILE A 150 12.54 -15.53 -0.33
CA ILE A 150 11.84 -14.71 0.65
C ILE A 150 10.82 -15.55 1.43
N SER A 151 9.99 -16.34 0.76
CA SER A 151 9.00 -17.21 1.40
C SER A 151 9.62 -18.19 2.40
N ARG A 152 10.77 -18.79 2.05
CA ARG A 152 11.51 -19.70 2.96
C ARG A 152 12.08 -19.00 4.18
N SER A 153 12.39 -17.72 4.07
CA SER A 153 13.02 -16.92 5.13
C SER A 153 12.00 -16.05 5.89
N LYS A 154 10.70 -16.21 5.62
CA LYS A 154 9.61 -15.37 6.15
C LYS A 154 9.69 -15.19 7.68
N GLU A 155 10.00 -16.26 8.41
CA GLU A 155 10.07 -16.25 9.87
C GLU A 155 11.30 -15.50 10.43
N GLN A 156 12.34 -15.32 9.63
CA GLN A 156 13.61 -14.72 10.06
C GLN A 156 14.15 -13.75 9.00
N MET A 157 13.35 -12.72 8.71
CA MET A 157 13.77 -11.70 7.74
C MET A 157 14.95 -10.88 8.29
N PRO A 158 16.00 -10.69 7.50
CA PRO A 158 17.20 -9.97 7.95
C PRO A 158 16.88 -8.48 8.16
N LEU A 159 17.30 -7.93 9.29
CA LEU A 159 17.28 -6.50 9.56
C LEU A 159 18.71 -5.92 9.59
N PRO A 160 18.88 -4.61 9.43
CA PRO A 160 20.17 -3.96 9.68
C PRO A 160 20.68 -4.16 11.10
N ASP A 161 22.00 -3.94 11.32
CA ASP A 161 22.57 -4.01 12.66
C ASP A 161 21.86 -3.00 13.59
N PRO A 162 21.34 -3.42 14.76
CA PRO A 162 20.73 -2.52 15.75
C PRO A 162 21.65 -1.42 16.28
N LYS A 163 22.98 -1.55 16.10
CA LYS A 163 23.96 -0.51 16.42
C LYS A 163 23.84 0.69 15.50
N ASP A 164 23.50 0.49 14.24
CA ASP A 164 23.11 1.55 13.31
C ASP A 164 21.64 1.89 13.51
N THR A 165 21.35 2.64 14.57
CA THR A 165 19.98 2.95 15.00
C THR A 165 19.15 3.58 13.90
N VAL A 166 19.73 4.50 13.12
CA VAL A 166 19.02 5.21 12.06
C VAL A 166 18.56 4.24 10.98
N LYS A 167 19.50 3.48 10.44
CA LYS A 167 19.22 2.51 9.39
C LYS A 167 18.29 1.39 9.88
N TYR A 168 18.51 0.91 11.12
CA TYR A 168 17.66 -0.11 11.72
C TYR A 168 16.20 0.34 11.81
N LEU A 169 15.95 1.53 12.38
CA LEU A 169 14.59 2.08 12.50
C LEU A 169 14.00 2.42 11.13
N SER A 170 14.80 2.98 10.22
CA SER A 170 14.37 3.30 8.87
C SER A 170 13.83 2.08 8.13
N ILE A 171 14.57 0.97 8.14
CA ILE A 171 14.15 -0.25 7.45
C ILE A 171 13.01 -0.94 8.19
N LYS A 172 13.12 -1.13 9.51
CA LYS A 172 12.11 -1.82 10.33
C LYS A 172 10.72 -1.19 10.23
N TYR A 173 10.64 0.15 10.12
CA TYR A 173 9.41 0.90 10.06
C TYR A 173 9.15 1.56 8.69
N SER A 174 9.96 1.21 7.69
CA SER A 174 9.86 1.77 6.33
C SER A 174 9.79 3.31 6.29
N MET A 175 10.55 3.97 7.17
CA MET A 175 10.61 5.42 7.30
C MET A 175 11.90 5.97 6.71
N PRO A 176 11.87 7.04 5.90
CA PRO A 176 13.08 7.67 5.38
C PRO A 176 14.07 8.06 6.48
N GLU A 177 15.37 7.79 6.28
CA GLU A 177 16.42 8.03 7.27
C GLU A 177 16.48 9.49 7.75
N TRP A 178 16.16 10.46 6.87
CA TRP A 178 16.14 11.87 7.25
C TRP A 178 15.07 12.20 8.30
N ILE A 179 13.92 11.52 8.29
CA ILE A 179 12.87 11.67 9.31
C ILE A 179 13.35 11.05 10.63
N VAL A 180 13.93 9.86 10.55
CA VAL A 180 14.48 9.20 11.74
C VAL A 180 15.57 10.06 12.39
N ASN A 181 16.48 10.65 11.57
CA ASN A 181 17.51 11.58 12.02
C ASN A 181 16.94 12.87 12.64
N LEU A 182 15.79 13.34 12.16
CA LEU A 182 15.11 14.51 12.72
C LEU A 182 14.49 14.20 14.10
N TRP A 183 13.94 13.00 14.28
CA TRP A 183 13.20 12.63 15.49
C TRP A 183 14.08 12.10 16.62
N LEU A 184 15.18 11.40 16.31
CA LEU A 184 16.08 10.83 17.32
C LEU A 184 16.61 11.86 18.33
N PRO A 185 17.09 13.07 17.94
CA PRO A 185 17.51 14.08 18.89
C PRO A 185 16.37 14.66 19.74
N ALA A 186 15.15 14.73 19.18
CA ALA A 186 14.00 15.34 19.84
C ALA A 186 13.31 14.39 20.84
N TYR A 187 13.18 13.11 20.50
CA TYR A 187 12.37 12.14 21.25
C TYR A 187 13.19 10.98 21.83
N GLY A 188 14.48 10.91 21.57
CA GLY A 188 15.31 9.76 21.90
C GLY A 188 14.93 8.50 21.11
N ARG A 189 15.66 7.40 21.35
CA ARG A 189 15.44 6.14 20.62
C ARG A 189 14.05 5.54 20.91
N GLU A 190 13.67 5.42 22.17
CA GLU A 190 12.40 4.80 22.57
C GLU A 190 11.20 5.61 22.11
N GLY A 191 11.23 6.96 22.27
CA GLY A 191 10.18 7.84 21.79
C GLY A 191 10.01 7.79 20.27
N THR A 192 11.13 7.83 19.53
CA THR A 192 11.12 7.71 18.07
C THR A 192 10.55 6.36 17.63
N GLU A 193 10.95 5.26 18.25
CA GLU A 193 10.44 3.93 17.90
C GLU A 193 8.94 3.80 18.20
N THR A 194 8.47 4.38 19.30
CA THR A 194 7.04 4.44 19.64
C THR A 194 6.23 5.20 18.58
N LEU A 195 6.73 6.36 18.16
CA LEU A 195 6.08 7.15 17.08
C LEU A 195 6.04 6.37 15.77
N LEU A 196 7.15 5.76 15.35
CA LEU A 196 7.25 4.98 14.11
C LEU A 196 6.31 3.77 14.14
N LYS A 197 6.22 3.08 15.28
CA LYS A 197 5.29 1.96 15.48
C LYS A 197 3.84 2.43 15.41
N GLY A 198 3.54 3.58 16.02
CA GLY A 198 2.23 4.20 15.97
C GLY A 198 1.77 4.49 14.54
N LEU A 199 2.64 5.04 13.70
CA LEU A 199 2.31 5.36 12.29
C LEU A 199 1.95 4.13 11.45
N LEU A 200 2.48 2.96 11.77
CA LEU A 200 2.16 1.70 11.08
C LEU A 200 0.98 0.94 11.71
N SER A 201 0.43 1.45 12.80
CA SER A 201 -0.73 0.82 13.44
C SER A 201 -2.02 1.19 12.72
N ILE A 202 -3.00 0.29 12.80
CA ILE A 202 -4.35 0.57 12.31
C ILE A 202 -5.01 1.54 13.29
N HIS A 203 -5.36 2.72 12.80
CA HIS A 203 -6.08 3.71 13.58
C HIS A 203 -7.58 3.59 13.31
N PRO A 204 -8.43 3.66 14.34
CA PRO A 204 -9.86 3.73 14.15
C PRO A 204 -10.25 5.02 13.43
N VAL A 205 -11.29 4.96 12.62
CA VAL A 205 -11.84 6.16 11.98
C VAL A 205 -12.53 7.01 13.04
N SER A 206 -12.19 8.30 13.09
CA SER A 206 -12.83 9.26 14.00
C SER A 206 -14.03 9.91 13.32
N LEU A 207 -15.18 9.86 13.94
CA LEU A 207 -16.38 10.58 13.55
C LEU A 207 -16.58 11.75 14.50
N ARG A 208 -16.66 12.97 13.97
CA ARG A 208 -16.99 14.16 14.73
C ARG A 208 -18.39 14.64 14.39
N PHE A 209 -19.31 14.60 15.33
CA PHE A 209 -20.60 15.24 15.19
C PHE A 209 -20.49 16.76 15.34
N SER A 210 -21.43 17.50 14.73
CA SER A 210 -21.47 18.95 14.92
C SER A 210 -21.62 19.30 16.41
N THR A 211 -20.90 20.32 16.84
CA THR A 211 -21.02 20.86 18.20
C THR A 211 -22.36 21.60 18.44
N GLU A 212 -23.07 21.95 17.37
CA GLU A 212 -24.40 22.56 17.42
C GLU A 212 -25.52 21.56 17.76
N LEU A 213 -25.26 20.26 17.59
CA LEU A 213 -26.22 19.23 17.95
C LEU A 213 -26.32 19.10 19.48
N THR A 214 -27.53 18.94 19.97
CA THR A 214 -27.78 18.53 21.34
C THR A 214 -27.27 17.14 21.64
N GLU A 215 -27.12 16.78 22.89
CA GLU A 215 -26.66 15.45 23.29
C GLU A 215 -27.60 14.33 22.80
N ALA A 216 -28.92 14.56 22.95
CA ALA A 216 -29.95 13.62 22.49
C ALA A 216 -29.92 13.40 20.95
N GLU A 217 -29.66 14.45 20.18
CA GLU A 217 -29.51 14.34 18.71
C GLU A 217 -28.26 13.57 18.33
N ARG A 218 -27.15 13.75 19.05
CA ARG A 218 -25.90 13.01 18.84
C ARG A 218 -26.07 11.53 19.14
N GLU A 219 -26.71 11.20 20.28
CA GLU A 219 -27.03 9.83 20.64
C GLU A 219 -27.93 9.15 19.61
N SER A 220 -28.98 9.84 19.15
CA SER A 220 -29.87 9.32 18.10
C SER A 220 -29.13 9.07 16.78
N LEU A 221 -28.18 9.91 16.40
CA LEU A 221 -27.35 9.69 15.22
C LEU A 221 -26.37 8.55 15.41
N ALA A 222 -25.75 8.43 16.57
CA ALA A 222 -24.85 7.32 16.91
C ALA A 222 -25.59 5.97 16.83
N GLU A 223 -26.78 5.89 17.41
CA GLU A 223 -27.62 4.67 17.31
C GLU A 223 -27.97 4.30 15.86
N LYS A 224 -28.27 5.30 15.02
CA LYS A 224 -28.55 5.06 13.61
C LYS A 224 -27.34 4.48 12.87
N ILE A 225 -26.13 4.96 13.18
CA ILE A 225 -24.90 4.45 12.61
C ILE A 225 -24.63 3.03 13.13
N GLU A 226 -24.82 2.78 14.44
CA GLU A 226 -24.61 1.46 15.02
C GLU A 226 -25.56 0.39 14.45
N LYS A 227 -26.78 0.77 14.06
CA LYS A 227 -27.74 -0.11 13.35
C LYS A 227 -27.22 -0.56 11.97
N THR A 228 -26.21 0.10 11.40
CA THR A 228 -25.54 -0.35 10.16
C THR A 228 -24.43 -1.39 10.39
N GLY A 229 -24.17 -1.79 11.64
CA GLY A 229 -23.14 -2.76 12.01
C GLY A 229 -21.81 -2.14 12.48
N VAL A 230 -21.68 -0.82 12.38
CA VAL A 230 -20.52 -0.07 12.88
C VAL A 230 -20.61 0.04 14.40
N ARG A 231 -19.51 -0.23 15.12
CA ARG A 231 -19.43 0.02 16.58
C ARG A 231 -18.82 1.39 16.81
N LEU A 232 -19.49 2.19 17.63
CA LEU A 232 -19.02 3.53 18.00
C LEU A 232 -18.58 3.54 19.47
N GLN A 233 -17.37 4.05 19.70
CA GLN A 233 -16.85 4.30 21.04
C GLN A 233 -16.66 5.80 21.22
N GLN A 234 -17.38 6.41 22.16
CA GLN A 234 -17.23 7.83 22.45
C GLN A 234 -15.82 8.14 22.96
N SER A 235 -15.24 9.24 22.49
CA SER A 235 -13.95 9.72 22.97
C SER A 235 -14.05 10.16 24.43
N ARG A 236 -13.00 9.85 25.22
CA ARG A 236 -12.91 10.31 26.61
C ARG A 236 -12.68 11.83 26.77
N GLU A 237 -12.05 12.43 25.78
CA GLU A 237 -11.64 13.83 25.83
C GLU A 237 -12.65 14.77 25.16
N LEU A 238 -13.36 14.31 24.15
CA LEU A 238 -14.26 15.11 23.34
C LEU A 238 -15.62 14.41 23.21
N PRO A 239 -16.68 14.88 23.89
CA PRO A 239 -17.97 14.19 23.95
C PRO A 239 -18.72 14.13 22.60
N TYR A 240 -18.31 14.92 21.62
CA TYR A 240 -18.86 14.94 20.26
C TYR A 240 -18.02 14.12 19.24
N VAL A 241 -16.98 13.41 19.70
CA VAL A 241 -16.13 12.56 18.87
C VAL A 241 -16.34 11.10 19.23
N TYR A 242 -16.49 10.28 18.22
CA TYR A 242 -16.62 8.83 18.31
C TYR A 242 -15.57 8.14 17.48
N LEU A 243 -15.02 7.05 17.98
CA LEU A 243 -14.12 6.15 17.27
C LEU A 243 -14.96 5.03 16.67
N ALA A 244 -14.95 4.91 15.36
CA ALA A 244 -15.69 3.88 14.65
C ALA A 244 -14.80 2.64 14.46
N GLN A 245 -15.35 1.48 14.83
CA GLN A 245 -14.74 0.17 14.66
C GLN A 245 -15.60 -0.67 13.70
N ASN A 246 -15.01 -1.68 13.06
CA ASN A 246 -15.70 -2.55 12.10
C ASN A 246 -16.25 -1.79 10.87
N LEU A 247 -15.49 -0.83 10.36
CA LEU A 247 -15.73 -0.25 9.04
C LEU A 247 -15.07 -1.19 8.01
N GLU A 248 -15.85 -2.13 7.48
CA GLU A 248 -15.46 -2.97 6.34
C GLU A 248 -15.74 -2.27 5.00
#